data_0e5c665dac9d56fe4e066418dfba7400
#
_entry.id   0e5c665dac9d56fe4e066418dfba7400
#
_cell.length_a   1.000
_cell.length_b   1.000
_cell.length_c   1.000
_cell.angle_alpha   90.00
_cell.angle_beta   90.00
_cell.angle_gamma   90.00
#
_symmetry.space_group_name_H-M   'P 1'
#
loop_
_entity.id
_entity.type
_entity.pdbx_description
1 polymer ?
#
loop_
_entity_poly.entity_id
_entity_poly.type
_entity_poly.pdbx_seq_one_letter_code
_entity_poly.pdbx_strand_id
1 'polypeptide(L)'
;MKKDTTDFVKFCHTCQLQANLIHTRPTSLQNKATPWPFHTWELDLIGSINPSSGGYIWILVATEYFSKWVKAIPLRKATGATVANFICEYIITRFGIPHKIISDNGTPFVNKSVREILEHSRVKHRRSTPYYPQGNGQAEATNYMLLRILSKMVFDYGKGWSSHMADALWAYRGSTKTATGFILFSLVYGTDAISPTELLVPSLRILHGMDLEADADICAEARVANLESLEEVRELAQVRSLRYHQKLANTYEKTLQTRVFAEGQMVLRTVDHVRRGLPSPSKFAPNWEEPYLIREAHDSGYYKLSTADGTILADPINGKWLKRYYS
;
A
#
# COMPACT_ATOMS: atom_id res chain seq x y z
N MET A 1 -17.46 -17.64 -42.92
CA MET A 1 -16.37 -18.48 -42.32
C MET A 1 -15.69 -17.84 -41.12
N LYS A 2 -14.93 -16.71 -41.18
CA LYS A 2 -14.27 -16.18 -39.95
C LYS A 2 -15.26 -15.78 -38.88
N LYS A 3 -16.38 -15.14 -39.20
CA LYS A 3 -17.41 -14.73 -38.25
C LYS A 3 -18.08 -15.93 -37.58
N ASP A 4 -18.47 -16.92 -38.40
CA ASP A 4 -19.15 -18.13 -37.93
C ASP A 4 -18.25 -18.95 -36.98
N THR A 5 -16.95 -19.04 -37.29
CA THR A 5 -15.97 -19.71 -36.39
C THR A 5 -15.80 -18.95 -35.08
N THR A 6 -15.78 -17.62 -35.11
CA THR A 6 -15.67 -16.81 -33.91
C THR A 6 -16.90 -16.97 -33.04
N ASP A 7 -18.09 -16.99 -33.63
CA ASP A 7 -19.35 -17.16 -32.91
C ASP A 7 -19.43 -18.57 -32.32
N PHE A 8 -19.04 -19.61 -33.07
CA PHE A 8 -18.96 -20.97 -32.53
C PHE A 8 -18.04 -21.07 -31.31
N VAL A 9 -16.80 -20.57 -31.42
CA VAL A 9 -15.84 -20.60 -30.31
C VAL A 9 -16.37 -19.83 -29.09
N LYS A 10 -17.10 -18.72 -29.30
CA LYS A 10 -17.65 -17.90 -28.25
C LYS A 10 -18.68 -18.65 -27.39
N PHE A 11 -19.52 -19.47 -28.00
CA PHE A 11 -20.59 -20.23 -27.31
C PHE A 11 -20.18 -21.67 -26.95
N CYS A 12 -19.06 -22.17 -27.46
CA CYS A 12 -18.57 -23.51 -27.14
C CYS A 12 -18.05 -23.56 -25.70
N HIS A 13 -18.67 -24.35 -24.83
CA HIS A 13 -18.30 -24.51 -23.42
C HIS A 13 -16.82 -24.87 -23.24
N THR A 14 -16.34 -25.91 -23.92
CA THR A 14 -14.94 -26.35 -23.83
C THR A 14 -13.95 -25.26 -24.28
N CYS A 15 -14.26 -24.54 -25.36
CA CYS A 15 -13.42 -23.43 -25.82
C CYS A 15 -13.37 -22.30 -24.79
N GLN A 16 -14.46 -22.04 -24.10
CA GLN A 16 -14.50 -21.02 -23.06
C GLN A 16 -13.66 -21.40 -21.83
N LEU A 17 -13.69 -22.69 -21.41
CA LEU A 17 -12.86 -23.20 -20.29
C LEU A 17 -11.37 -23.19 -20.60
N GLN A 18 -10.98 -23.46 -21.86
CA GLN A 18 -9.59 -23.49 -22.31
C GLN A 18 -9.07 -22.13 -22.76
N ALA A 19 -9.91 -21.10 -22.75
CA ALA A 19 -9.51 -19.77 -23.20
C ALA A 19 -8.35 -19.21 -22.37
N ASN A 20 -7.54 -18.34 -23.00
CA ASN A 20 -6.42 -17.68 -22.33
C ASN A 20 -6.87 -16.87 -21.12
N LEU A 21 -5.98 -16.76 -20.14
CA LEU A 21 -6.16 -15.87 -19.00
C LEU A 21 -6.21 -14.40 -19.44
N ILE A 22 -7.04 -13.62 -18.76
CA ILE A 22 -7.19 -12.21 -19.08
C ILE A 22 -6.34 -11.43 -18.08
N HIS A 23 -5.25 -10.84 -18.57
CA HIS A 23 -4.29 -10.08 -17.75
C HIS A 23 -4.63 -8.59 -17.62
N THR A 24 -5.78 -8.16 -18.11
CA THR A 24 -6.22 -6.76 -18.01
C THR A 24 -6.80 -6.44 -16.63
N ARG A 25 -6.57 -5.20 -16.20
CA ARG A 25 -7.04 -4.70 -14.91
C ARG A 25 -8.54 -4.39 -14.98
N PRO A 26 -9.38 -4.88 -14.05
CA PRO A 26 -10.84 -4.79 -14.17
C PRO A 26 -11.47 -3.54 -13.56
N THR A 27 -10.76 -2.82 -12.68
CA THR A 27 -11.33 -1.71 -11.90
C THR A 27 -10.44 -0.48 -11.90
N SER A 28 -11.02 0.71 -11.81
CA SER A 28 -10.31 1.98 -11.70
C SER A 28 -9.58 2.13 -10.36
N LEU A 29 -8.52 2.93 -10.34
CA LEU A 29 -7.83 3.29 -9.12
C LEU A 29 -8.65 4.30 -8.32
N GLN A 30 -8.96 3.98 -7.07
CA GLN A 30 -9.58 4.93 -6.15
C GLN A 30 -8.52 5.81 -5.51
N ASN A 31 -8.68 7.13 -5.63
CA ASN A 31 -7.81 8.09 -4.98
C ASN A 31 -8.18 8.20 -3.48
N LYS A 32 -7.23 7.90 -2.60
CA LYS A 32 -7.39 8.02 -1.15
C LYS A 32 -6.69 9.29 -0.65
N ALA A 33 -7.28 10.45 -0.93
CA ALA A 33 -6.81 11.70 -0.33
C ALA A 33 -7.10 11.72 1.17
N THR A 34 -6.18 12.28 1.95
CA THR A 34 -6.36 12.54 3.38
C THR A 34 -6.42 14.04 3.62
N PRO A 35 -7.30 14.53 4.51
CA PRO A 35 -7.56 15.95 4.65
C PRO A 35 -6.42 16.74 5.32
N TRP A 36 -5.65 16.11 6.25
CA TRP A 36 -4.55 16.73 6.97
C TRP A 36 -3.48 15.70 7.35
N PRO A 37 -2.25 16.12 7.73
CA PRO A 37 -1.19 15.23 8.19
C PRO A 37 -1.60 14.40 9.39
N PHE A 38 -1.10 13.16 9.46
CA PHE A 38 -1.31 12.17 10.53
C PHE A 38 -2.75 11.68 10.71
N HIS A 39 -3.66 12.07 9.80
CA HIS A 39 -5.04 11.61 9.81
C HIS A 39 -5.18 10.10 9.55
N THR A 40 -4.39 9.55 8.65
CA THR A 40 -4.50 8.14 8.23
C THR A 40 -3.13 7.49 8.16
N TRP A 41 -3.00 6.37 8.86
CA TRP A 41 -1.82 5.50 8.81
C TRP A 41 -2.18 4.15 8.20
N GLU A 42 -1.25 3.59 7.45
CA GLU A 42 -1.32 2.24 6.93
C GLU A 42 -0.24 1.39 7.58
N LEU A 43 -0.66 0.25 8.13
CA LEU A 43 0.24 -0.74 8.74
C LEU A 43 0.41 -1.91 7.79
N ASP A 44 1.64 -2.36 7.66
CA ASP A 44 1.98 -3.53 6.88
C ASP A 44 3.16 -4.29 7.51
N LEU A 45 3.30 -5.56 7.15
CA LEU A 45 4.31 -6.44 7.68
C LEU A 45 5.15 -7.05 6.56
N ILE A 46 6.43 -6.70 6.53
CA ILE A 46 7.38 -7.28 5.58
C ILE A 46 8.00 -8.52 6.23
N GLY A 47 7.96 -9.65 5.54
CA GLY A 47 8.61 -10.87 6.01
C GLY A 47 7.99 -12.16 5.47
N SER A 48 8.47 -13.31 5.84
CA SER A 48 9.69 -13.54 6.65
C SER A 48 10.97 -13.28 5.83
N ILE A 49 11.89 -12.50 6.40
CA ILE A 49 13.16 -12.15 5.74
C ILE A 49 14.20 -13.20 6.08
N ASN A 50 14.80 -13.78 5.06
CA ASN A 50 15.84 -14.78 5.18
C ASN A 50 17.08 -14.32 4.38
N PRO A 51 18.31 -14.35 4.97
CA PRO A 51 18.62 -14.76 6.34
C PRO A 51 18.14 -13.75 7.41
N SER A 52 17.93 -14.27 8.62
CA SER A 52 17.57 -13.43 9.78
C SER A 52 18.73 -12.53 10.17
N SER A 53 18.44 -11.35 10.72
CA SER A 53 19.43 -10.40 11.21
C SER A 53 19.27 -10.18 12.72
N GLY A 54 20.19 -10.67 13.53
CA GLY A 54 20.10 -10.60 14.99
C GLY A 54 18.85 -11.31 15.56
N GLY A 55 18.34 -12.32 14.87
CA GLY A 55 17.12 -13.05 15.21
C GLY A 55 15.84 -12.35 14.73
N TYR A 56 15.95 -11.19 14.08
CA TYR A 56 14.80 -10.51 13.46
C TYR A 56 14.53 -11.10 12.07
N ILE A 57 13.26 -11.37 11.79
CA ILE A 57 12.78 -11.93 10.52
C ILE A 57 11.61 -11.15 9.92
N TRP A 58 11.09 -10.15 10.64
CA TRP A 58 9.99 -9.30 10.19
C TRP A 58 10.33 -7.83 10.33
N ILE A 59 9.72 -6.99 9.49
CA ILE A 59 9.71 -5.54 9.66
C ILE A 59 8.26 -5.10 9.72
N LEU A 60 7.86 -4.48 10.84
CA LEU A 60 6.57 -3.81 10.94
C LEU A 60 6.73 -2.38 10.45
N VAL A 61 5.93 -1.99 9.47
CA VAL A 61 5.98 -0.68 8.82
C VAL A 61 4.68 0.05 9.02
N ALA A 62 4.76 1.34 9.34
CA ALA A 62 3.63 2.26 9.31
C ALA A 62 3.94 3.40 8.34
N THR A 63 3.04 3.62 7.38
CA THR A 63 3.14 4.71 6.39
C THR A 63 2.03 5.71 6.62
N GLU A 64 2.37 6.98 6.78
CA GLU A 64 1.41 8.06 6.90
C GLU A 64 0.98 8.53 5.49
N TYR A 65 -0.33 8.66 5.30
CA TYR A 65 -0.91 8.85 3.96
C TYR A 65 -0.66 10.22 3.34
N PHE A 66 -0.60 11.28 4.14
CA PHE A 66 -0.41 12.65 3.65
C PHE A 66 1.05 12.92 3.32
N SER A 67 1.91 12.93 4.32
CA SER A 67 3.33 13.24 4.21
C SER A 67 4.18 12.14 3.59
N LYS A 68 3.66 10.91 3.53
CA LYS A 68 4.38 9.67 3.20
C LYS A 68 5.46 9.30 4.24
N TRP A 69 5.35 9.86 5.44
CA TRP A 69 6.23 9.54 6.55
C TRP A 69 6.19 8.06 6.90
N VAL A 70 7.34 7.49 7.19
CA VAL A 70 7.47 6.06 7.50
C VAL A 70 8.09 5.86 8.88
N LYS A 71 7.47 4.98 9.63
CA LYS A 71 8.03 4.33 10.81
C LYS A 71 8.18 2.85 10.54
N ALA A 72 9.32 2.26 10.90
CA ALA A 72 9.52 0.84 10.80
C ALA A 72 10.38 0.33 11.97
N ILE A 73 10.09 -0.89 12.41
CA ILE A 73 10.88 -1.59 13.43
C ILE A 73 11.11 -3.05 13.01
N PRO A 74 12.30 -3.62 13.32
CA PRO A 74 12.53 -5.03 13.14
C PRO A 74 11.84 -5.83 14.24
N LEU A 75 11.27 -7.00 13.90
CA LEU A 75 10.58 -7.88 14.83
C LEU A 75 11.11 -9.31 14.71
N ARG A 76 11.24 -9.99 15.86
CA ARG A 76 11.52 -11.44 15.93
C ARG A 76 10.25 -12.26 15.73
N LYS A 77 9.12 -11.76 16.23
CA LYS A 77 7.79 -12.37 16.12
C LYS A 77 6.76 -11.28 15.83
N ALA A 78 5.91 -11.53 14.86
CA ALA A 78 4.79 -10.66 14.54
C ALA A 78 3.56 -11.09 15.36
N THR A 79 3.36 -10.47 16.52
CA THR A 79 2.22 -10.73 17.42
C THR A 79 1.32 -9.51 17.51
N GLY A 80 0.05 -9.73 17.90
CA GLY A 80 -0.86 -8.64 18.11
C GLY A 80 -0.45 -7.67 19.21
N ALA A 81 0.14 -8.16 20.30
CA ALA A 81 0.68 -7.32 21.35
C ALA A 81 1.81 -6.41 20.84
N THR A 82 2.69 -6.94 20.00
CA THR A 82 3.78 -6.15 19.39
C THR A 82 3.24 -5.05 18.49
N VAL A 83 2.21 -5.35 17.69
CA VAL A 83 1.55 -4.34 16.83
C VAL A 83 0.84 -3.30 17.66
N ALA A 84 0.14 -3.71 18.72
CA ALA A 84 -0.53 -2.80 19.65
C ALA A 84 0.44 -1.83 20.32
N ASN A 85 1.55 -2.33 20.86
CA ASN A 85 2.61 -1.50 21.44
C ASN A 85 3.21 -0.55 20.41
N PHE A 86 3.45 -1.01 19.20
CA PHE A 86 3.96 -0.17 18.12
C PHE A 86 3.01 0.99 17.80
N ILE A 87 1.70 0.76 17.74
CA ILE A 87 0.70 1.82 17.53
C ILE A 87 0.79 2.87 18.65
N CYS A 88 0.86 2.42 19.89
CA CYS A 88 0.99 3.34 21.03
C CYS A 88 2.28 4.15 21.00
N GLU A 89 3.43 3.47 20.91
CA GLU A 89 4.75 4.09 21.09
C GLU A 89 5.20 4.93 19.90
N TYR A 90 4.88 4.49 18.68
CA TYR A 90 5.44 5.09 17.47
C TYR A 90 4.45 5.93 16.67
N ILE A 91 3.16 5.78 16.93
CA ILE A 91 2.12 6.59 16.26
C ILE A 91 1.46 7.53 17.28
N ILE A 92 0.71 7.00 18.26
CA ILE A 92 -0.14 7.81 19.13
C ILE A 92 0.68 8.79 19.97
N THR A 93 1.74 8.32 20.66
CA THR A 93 2.55 9.17 21.53
C THR A 93 3.42 10.18 20.79
N ARG A 94 3.62 9.99 19.48
CA ARG A 94 4.50 10.85 18.67
C ARG A 94 3.78 11.82 17.77
N PHE A 95 2.62 11.44 17.25
CA PHE A 95 1.89 12.21 16.22
C PHE A 95 0.43 12.49 16.61
N GLY A 96 0.02 12.05 17.81
CA GLY A 96 -1.36 12.14 18.25
C GLY A 96 -2.22 10.97 17.77
N ILE A 97 -3.49 10.98 18.17
CA ILE A 97 -4.46 9.93 17.85
C ILE A 97 -4.90 10.10 16.39
N PRO A 98 -4.64 9.13 15.50
CA PRO A 98 -5.09 9.21 14.12
C PRO A 98 -6.60 8.98 14.03
N HIS A 99 -7.24 9.53 13.00
CA HIS A 99 -8.64 9.26 12.73
C HIS A 99 -8.85 7.81 12.27
N LYS A 100 -7.88 7.28 11.50
CA LYS A 100 -8.02 5.98 10.86
C LYS A 100 -6.67 5.25 10.74
N ILE A 101 -6.71 3.94 11.01
CA ILE A 101 -5.63 3.01 10.67
C ILE A 101 -6.14 2.00 9.65
N ILE A 102 -5.33 1.72 8.63
CA ILE A 102 -5.57 0.73 7.59
C ILE A 102 -4.56 -0.40 7.77
N SER A 103 -4.98 -1.65 7.64
CA SER A 103 -4.09 -2.82 7.59
C SER A 103 -4.69 -3.90 6.69
N ASP A 104 -3.93 -4.94 6.42
CA ASP A 104 -4.48 -6.17 5.87
C ASP A 104 -5.31 -6.95 6.91
N ASN A 105 -5.79 -8.13 6.53
CA ASN A 105 -6.52 -9.06 7.41
C ASN A 105 -5.61 -10.06 8.14
N GLY A 106 -4.29 -9.83 8.16
CA GLY A 106 -3.34 -10.71 8.84
C GLY A 106 -3.59 -10.80 10.34
N THR A 107 -3.37 -11.97 10.91
CA THR A 107 -3.59 -12.25 12.34
C THR A 107 -2.90 -11.26 13.30
N PRO A 108 -1.71 -10.71 13.01
CA PRO A 108 -1.08 -9.70 13.85
C PRO A 108 -1.86 -8.39 13.95
N PHE A 109 -2.68 -8.05 12.94
CA PHE A 109 -3.48 -6.83 12.91
C PHE A 109 -4.93 -7.05 13.39
N VAL A 110 -5.44 -8.28 13.24
CA VAL A 110 -6.83 -8.64 13.56
C VAL A 110 -6.86 -9.50 14.82
N ASN A 111 -6.60 -8.90 15.96
CA ASN A 111 -6.60 -9.58 17.26
C ASN A 111 -7.16 -8.69 18.37
N LYS A 112 -7.33 -9.28 19.55
CA LYS A 112 -7.90 -8.61 20.72
C LYS A 112 -7.09 -7.39 21.13
N SER A 113 -5.76 -7.50 21.25
CA SER A 113 -4.89 -6.42 21.74
C SER A 113 -4.94 -5.18 20.85
N VAL A 114 -4.89 -5.35 19.53
CA VAL A 114 -4.98 -4.23 18.58
C VAL A 114 -6.37 -3.61 18.61
N ARG A 115 -7.41 -4.42 18.68
CA ARG A 115 -8.80 -3.93 18.75
C ARG A 115 -9.01 -3.09 20.00
N GLU A 116 -8.60 -3.55 21.18
CA GLU A 116 -8.77 -2.84 22.45
C GLU A 116 -8.10 -1.45 22.43
N ILE A 117 -6.88 -1.35 21.90
CA ILE A 117 -6.18 -0.06 21.79
C ILE A 117 -6.90 0.88 20.81
N LEU A 118 -7.31 0.39 19.65
CA LEU A 118 -8.00 1.21 18.65
C LEU A 118 -9.38 1.66 19.13
N GLU A 119 -10.14 0.80 19.82
CA GLU A 119 -11.42 1.15 20.43
C GLU A 119 -11.25 2.16 21.57
N HIS A 120 -10.29 1.95 22.47
CA HIS A 120 -9.97 2.89 23.55
C HIS A 120 -9.60 4.27 23.01
N SER A 121 -8.80 4.33 21.96
CA SER A 121 -8.38 5.58 21.31
C SER A 121 -9.40 6.12 20.30
N ARG A 122 -10.55 5.46 20.10
CA ARG A 122 -11.58 5.80 19.11
C ARG A 122 -11.06 5.91 17.68
N VAL A 123 -10.06 5.12 17.35
CA VAL A 123 -9.45 5.05 16.01
C VAL A 123 -10.24 4.10 15.12
N LYS A 124 -10.64 4.55 13.93
CA LYS A 124 -11.32 3.69 12.96
C LYS A 124 -10.34 2.71 12.32
N HIS A 125 -10.53 1.41 12.56
CA HIS A 125 -9.77 0.37 11.88
C HIS A 125 -10.43 0.02 10.54
N ARG A 126 -9.73 0.23 9.44
CA ARG A 126 -10.14 -0.20 8.10
C ARG A 126 -9.23 -1.34 7.63
N ARG A 127 -9.83 -2.45 7.23
CA ARG A 127 -9.09 -3.59 6.68
C ARG A 127 -9.14 -3.54 5.17
N SER A 128 -7.99 -3.66 4.52
CA SER A 128 -7.95 -3.87 3.08
C SER A 128 -8.42 -5.29 2.81
N THR A 129 -9.37 -5.44 1.89
CA THR A 129 -9.83 -6.79 1.53
C THR A 129 -8.83 -7.43 0.57
N PRO A 130 -8.59 -8.76 0.63
CA PRO A 130 -7.80 -9.49 -0.36
C PRO A 130 -8.33 -9.30 -1.78
N TYR A 131 -9.58 -8.87 -1.88
CA TYR A 131 -10.32 -8.68 -3.13
C TYR A 131 -10.06 -7.32 -3.81
N TYR A 132 -9.44 -6.37 -3.09
CA TYR A 132 -9.05 -5.06 -3.63
C TYR A 132 -7.60 -4.71 -3.24
N PRO A 133 -6.60 -5.41 -3.80
CA PRO A 133 -5.18 -5.21 -3.46
C PRO A 133 -4.67 -3.82 -3.81
N GLN A 134 -5.28 -3.13 -4.79
CA GLN A 134 -4.94 -1.74 -5.12
C GLN A 134 -5.17 -0.78 -3.94
N GLY A 135 -5.93 -1.19 -2.94
CA GLY A 135 -6.12 -0.45 -1.69
C GLY A 135 -4.84 -0.27 -0.88
N ASN A 136 -3.83 -1.12 -1.09
CA ASN A 136 -2.57 -1.19 -0.34
C ASN A 136 -1.34 -0.72 -1.15
N GLY A 137 -1.55 -0.18 -2.35
CA GLY A 137 -0.47 0.14 -3.27
C GLY A 137 0.55 1.16 -2.74
N GLN A 138 0.16 2.01 -1.78
CA GLN A 138 1.08 2.95 -1.14
C GLN A 138 2.03 2.24 -0.18
N ALA A 139 1.53 1.32 0.66
CA ALA A 139 2.37 0.52 1.55
C ALA A 139 3.32 -0.36 0.74
N GLU A 140 2.82 -1.02 -0.31
CA GLU A 140 3.66 -1.85 -1.19
C GLU A 140 4.80 -1.05 -1.81
N ALA A 141 4.53 0.15 -2.34
CA ALA A 141 5.56 1.03 -2.91
C ALA A 141 6.57 1.49 -1.85
N THR A 142 6.11 1.80 -0.63
CA THR A 142 6.94 2.17 0.50
C THR A 142 7.85 1.02 0.92
N ASN A 143 7.27 -0.16 1.09
CA ASN A 143 7.98 -1.39 1.48
C ASN A 143 9.05 -1.76 0.45
N TYR A 144 8.72 -1.70 -0.83
CA TYR A 144 9.67 -1.93 -1.91
C TYR A 144 10.86 -0.96 -1.85
N MET A 145 10.60 0.33 -1.65
CA MET A 145 11.66 1.33 -1.56
C MET A 145 12.54 1.12 -0.31
N LEU A 146 11.93 0.84 0.85
CA LEU A 146 12.66 0.56 2.09
C LEU A 146 13.55 -0.66 1.95
N LEU A 147 13.04 -1.74 1.37
CA LEU A 147 13.84 -2.95 1.10
C LEU A 147 14.99 -2.70 0.14
N ARG A 148 14.79 -1.87 -0.89
CA ARG A 148 15.88 -1.49 -1.81
C ARG A 148 17.00 -0.73 -1.11
N ILE A 149 16.66 0.21 -0.23
CA ILE A 149 17.66 0.97 0.55
C ILE A 149 18.42 0.01 1.47
N LEU A 150 17.72 -0.85 2.22
CA LEU A 150 18.31 -1.84 3.10
C LEU A 150 19.22 -2.81 2.34
N SER A 151 18.77 -3.34 1.19
CA SER A 151 19.55 -4.25 0.36
C SER A 151 20.86 -3.61 -0.10
N LYS A 152 20.83 -2.34 -0.51
CA LYS A 152 22.01 -1.58 -0.89
C LYS A 152 22.96 -1.40 0.30
N MET A 153 22.45 -1.02 1.46
CA MET A 153 23.28 -0.83 2.67
C MET A 153 23.94 -2.14 3.12
N VAL A 154 23.22 -3.26 3.07
CA VAL A 154 23.79 -4.57 3.39
C VAL A 154 24.86 -4.97 2.39
N PHE A 155 24.66 -4.67 1.10
CA PHE A 155 25.64 -4.94 0.06
C PHE A 155 26.90 -4.08 0.23
N ASP A 156 26.76 -2.77 0.46
CA ASP A 156 27.89 -1.83 0.53
C ASP A 156 28.68 -1.95 1.84
N TYR A 157 28.01 -2.20 2.97
CA TYR A 157 28.60 -2.12 4.31
C TYR A 157 28.63 -3.45 5.07
N GLY A 158 28.06 -4.52 4.52
CA GLY A 158 27.90 -5.81 5.21
C GLY A 158 26.94 -5.69 6.40
N LYS A 159 27.15 -6.52 7.41
CA LYS A 159 26.29 -6.64 8.61
C LYS A 159 24.87 -7.11 8.28
N GLY A 160 24.07 -7.33 9.31
CA GLY A 160 22.67 -7.72 9.15
C GLY A 160 21.77 -6.51 8.84
N TRP A 161 20.71 -6.72 8.08
CA TRP A 161 19.78 -5.66 7.66
C TRP A 161 19.14 -4.88 8.83
N SER A 162 18.94 -5.51 9.98
CA SER A 162 18.32 -4.85 11.15
C SER A 162 19.18 -3.74 11.74
N SER A 163 20.51 -3.81 11.64
CA SER A 163 21.42 -2.76 12.12
C SER A 163 21.39 -1.50 11.26
N HIS A 164 20.99 -1.61 9.99
CA HIS A 164 20.87 -0.48 9.06
C HIS A 164 19.48 0.15 9.01
N MET A 165 18.54 -0.30 9.87
CA MET A 165 17.17 0.18 9.82
C MET A 165 17.05 1.68 10.08
N ALA A 166 17.78 2.22 11.04
CA ALA A 166 17.75 3.64 11.37
C ALA A 166 18.26 4.51 10.20
N ASP A 167 19.39 4.10 9.60
CA ASP A 167 19.99 4.79 8.46
C ASP A 167 19.12 4.72 7.22
N ALA A 168 18.50 3.56 6.97
CA ALA A 168 17.57 3.39 5.87
C ALA A 168 16.32 4.28 6.01
N LEU A 169 15.77 4.40 7.22
CA LEU A 169 14.67 5.30 7.50
C LEU A 169 15.08 6.76 7.37
N TRP A 170 16.28 7.10 7.77
CA TRP A 170 16.80 8.46 7.59
C TRP A 170 16.94 8.82 6.11
N ALA A 171 17.62 7.96 5.33
CA ALA A 171 17.74 8.14 3.88
C ALA A 171 16.35 8.25 3.19
N TYR A 172 15.39 7.41 3.61
CA TYR A 172 14.03 7.46 3.09
C TYR A 172 13.33 8.79 3.40
N ARG A 173 13.44 9.29 4.64
CA ARG A 173 12.79 10.52 5.12
C ARG A 173 13.44 11.79 4.57
N GLY A 174 14.74 11.77 4.31
CA GLY A 174 15.50 12.84 3.68
C GLY A 174 15.35 12.91 2.16
N SER A 175 14.66 11.93 1.54
CA SER A 175 14.48 11.91 0.10
C SER A 175 13.23 12.66 -0.35
N THR A 176 13.32 13.39 -1.47
CA THR A 176 12.17 14.03 -2.12
C THR A 176 11.24 12.97 -2.71
N LYS A 177 9.95 13.10 -2.47
CA LYS A 177 8.92 12.22 -3.05
C LYS A 177 8.29 12.82 -4.29
N THR A 178 8.30 12.07 -5.38
CA THR A 178 7.72 12.49 -6.67
C THR A 178 6.24 12.90 -6.55
N ALA A 179 5.49 12.22 -5.68
CA ALA A 179 4.07 12.50 -5.49
C ALA A 179 3.81 13.89 -4.87
N THR A 180 4.60 14.29 -3.89
CA THR A 180 4.44 15.57 -3.18
C THR A 180 5.36 16.67 -3.72
N GLY A 181 6.51 16.28 -4.27
CA GLY A 181 7.57 17.21 -4.71
C GLY A 181 8.38 17.80 -3.54
N PHE A 182 8.24 17.24 -2.34
CA PHE A 182 8.92 17.69 -1.13
C PHE A 182 9.64 16.55 -0.42
N ILE A 183 10.61 16.93 0.43
CA ILE A 183 11.28 16.04 1.37
C ILE A 183 10.27 15.68 2.48
N LEU A 184 10.21 14.41 2.90
CA LEU A 184 9.26 13.99 3.93
C LEU A 184 9.51 14.68 5.27
N PHE A 185 10.79 14.89 5.60
CA PHE A 185 11.19 15.53 6.85
C PHE A 185 10.65 16.96 6.93
N SER A 186 10.74 17.74 5.85
CA SER A 186 10.23 19.11 5.82
C SER A 186 8.71 19.20 5.92
N LEU A 187 7.97 18.25 5.34
CA LEU A 187 6.51 18.19 5.49
C LEU A 187 6.05 17.89 6.93
N VAL A 188 6.89 17.21 7.70
CA VAL A 188 6.57 16.85 9.10
C VAL A 188 7.03 17.95 10.06
N TYR A 189 8.27 18.42 9.92
CA TYR A 189 8.92 19.27 10.90
C TYR A 189 9.05 20.74 10.47
N GLY A 190 8.69 21.09 9.24
CA GLY A 190 8.77 22.46 8.71
C GLY A 190 10.19 22.91 8.36
N THR A 191 11.16 22.01 8.37
CA THR A 191 12.55 22.30 8.03
C THR A 191 13.19 21.08 7.39
N ASP A 192 14.20 21.28 6.56
CA ASP A 192 14.93 20.18 5.96
C ASP A 192 15.87 19.51 6.97
N ALA A 193 15.97 18.19 6.88
CA ALA A 193 16.95 17.44 7.66
C ALA A 193 18.38 17.81 7.20
N ILE A 194 19.27 17.95 8.17
CA ILE A 194 20.71 18.07 7.89
C ILE A 194 21.22 16.67 7.52
N SER A 195 21.81 16.53 6.34
CA SER A 195 22.37 15.26 5.89
C SER A 195 23.78 15.03 6.46
N PRO A 196 24.26 13.77 6.59
CA PRO A 196 25.64 13.52 7.02
C PRO A 196 26.69 14.16 6.11
N THR A 197 26.40 14.32 4.83
CA THR A 197 27.29 14.98 3.87
C THR A 197 27.41 16.46 4.13
N GLU A 198 26.38 17.10 4.65
CA GLU A 198 26.41 18.53 5.02
C GLU A 198 27.20 18.80 6.30
N LEU A 199 27.45 17.77 7.14
CA LEU A 199 28.37 17.90 8.28
C LEU A 199 29.83 17.87 7.83
N LEU A 200 30.13 17.22 6.70
CA LEU A 200 31.48 17.17 6.12
C LEU A 200 31.76 18.37 5.20
N VAL A 201 30.76 18.75 4.43
CA VAL A 201 30.80 19.92 3.52
C VAL A 201 29.58 20.77 3.84
N PRO A 202 29.70 21.73 4.79
CA PRO A 202 28.59 22.55 5.22
C PRO A 202 27.96 23.32 4.07
N SER A 203 26.63 23.21 3.94
CA SER A 203 25.85 24.05 3.02
C SER A 203 25.72 25.46 3.55
N LEU A 204 25.40 26.41 2.68
CA LEU A 204 25.20 27.83 3.06
C LEU A 204 24.18 27.97 4.21
N ARG A 205 23.13 27.15 4.23
CA ARG A 205 22.13 27.17 5.31
C ARG A 205 22.69 26.77 6.67
N ILE A 206 23.66 25.83 6.71
CA ILE A 206 24.32 25.43 7.95
C ILE A 206 25.31 26.52 8.40
N LEU A 207 26.08 27.09 7.48
CA LEU A 207 26.99 28.18 7.79
C LEU A 207 26.24 29.39 8.34
N HIS A 208 25.12 29.78 7.70
CA HIS A 208 24.27 30.85 8.22
C HIS A 208 23.63 30.52 9.56
N GLY A 209 23.22 29.24 9.76
CA GLY A 209 22.65 28.77 11.04
C GLY A 209 23.68 28.86 12.19
N MET A 210 24.94 28.54 11.93
CA MET A 210 26.00 28.68 12.94
C MET A 210 26.25 30.11 13.34
N ASP A 211 26.16 31.05 12.38
CA ASP A 211 26.26 32.48 12.66
C ASP A 211 25.07 33.02 13.46
N LEU A 212 23.88 32.44 13.27
CA LEU A 212 22.64 32.80 13.96
C LEU A 212 22.55 32.27 15.40
N GLU A 213 23.34 31.25 15.78
CA GLU A 213 23.36 30.74 17.16
C GLU A 213 23.78 31.83 18.19
N ALA A 214 24.42 32.88 17.74
CA ALA A 214 24.78 34.02 18.57
C ALA A 214 23.58 34.93 18.95
N ASP A 215 22.45 34.87 18.23
CA ASP A 215 21.26 35.67 18.45
C ASP A 215 19.99 34.80 18.57
N ALA A 216 19.55 34.57 19.80
CA ALA A 216 18.40 33.72 20.10
C ALA A 216 17.08 34.28 19.54
N ASP A 217 16.93 35.57 19.42
CA ASP A 217 15.71 36.24 18.94
C ASP A 217 15.56 36.02 17.43
N ILE A 218 16.64 36.15 16.65
CA ILE A 218 16.66 35.88 15.22
C ILE A 218 16.36 34.41 14.93
N CYS A 219 16.91 33.50 15.74
CA CYS A 219 16.60 32.07 15.63
C CYS A 219 15.12 31.77 15.91
N ALA A 220 14.54 32.42 16.90
CA ALA A 220 13.12 32.25 17.24
C ALA A 220 12.22 32.79 16.11
N GLU A 221 12.49 33.98 15.57
CA GLU A 221 11.75 34.56 14.44
C GLU A 221 11.84 33.67 13.19
N ALA A 222 13.02 33.18 12.85
CA ALA A 222 13.22 32.24 11.72
C ALA A 222 12.41 30.94 11.93
N ARG A 223 12.35 30.46 13.16
CA ARG A 223 11.56 29.27 13.47
C ARG A 223 10.06 29.52 13.33
N VAL A 224 9.55 30.66 13.80
CA VAL A 224 8.15 31.07 13.63
C VAL A 224 7.81 31.17 12.14
N ALA A 225 8.63 31.86 11.33
CA ALA A 225 8.42 31.98 9.89
C ALA A 225 8.39 30.61 9.19
N ASN A 226 9.26 29.66 9.58
CA ASN A 226 9.26 28.30 9.06
C ASN A 226 7.95 27.53 9.42
N LEU A 227 7.41 27.74 10.62
CA LEU A 227 6.16 27.11 11.04
C LEU A 227 4.94 27.71 10.33
N GLU A 228 4.93 29.03 10.11
CA GLU A 228 3.88 29.72 9.37
C GLU A 228 3.84 29.28 7.90
N SER A 229 5.00 29.17 7.25
CA SER A 229 5.10 28.68 5.87
C SER A 229 4.78 27.20 5.69
N LEU A 230 4.82 26.41 6.77
CA LEU A 230 4.60 24.97 6.72
C LEU A 230 3.19 24.60 6.22
N GLU A 231 2.17 25.39 6.54
CA GLU A 231 0.81 25.12 6.09
C GLU A 231 0.68 25.30 4.57
N GLU A 232 1.24 26.38 4.02
CA GLU A 232 1.27 26.58 2.55
C GLU A 232 2.03 25.47 1.83
N VAL A 233 3.15 25.01 2.38
CA VAL A 233 3.94 23.89 1.86
C VAL A 233 3.11 22.59 1.85
N ARG A 234 2.36 22.34 2.91
CA ARG A 234 1.46 21.18 3.03
C ARG A 234 0.31 21.23 2.04
N GLU A 235 -0.33 22.38 1.87
CA GLU A 235 -1.38 22.58 0.87
C GLU A 235 -0.84 22.33 -0.54
N LEU A 236 0.32 22.88 -0.87
CA LEU A 236 0.96 22.66 -2.17
C LEU A 236 1.34 21.18 -2.37
N ALA A 237 1.83 20.49 -1.34
CA ALA A 237 2.12 19.06 -1.37
C ALA A 237 0.86 18.24 -1.63
N GLN A 238 -0.28 18.61 -1.01
CA GLN A 238 -1.56 17.97 -1.23
C GLN A 238 -2.05 18.13 -2.67
N VAL A 239 -2.00 19.36 -3.20
CA VAL A 239 -2.38 19.62 -4.59
C VAL A 239 -1.50 18.83 -5.57
N ARG A 240 -0.19 18.79 -5.36
CA ARG A 240 0.74 17.98 -6.18
C ARG A 240 0.43 16.49 -6.09
N SER A 241 0.18 16.00 -4.89
CA SER A 241 -0.19 14.59 -4.67
C SER A 241 -1.49 14.23 -5.39
N LEU A 242 -2.52 15.06 -5.32
CA LEU A 242 -3.78 14.85 -6.04
C LEU A 242 -3.56 14.81 -7.55
N ARG A 243 -2.80 15.75 -8.11
CA ARG A 243 -2.46 15.78 -9.55
C ARG A 243 -1.66 14.55 -9.98
N TYR A 244 -0.71 14.12 -9.16
CA TYR A 244 0.08 12.92 -9.42
C TYR A 244 -0.80 11.67 -9.46
N HIS A 245 -1.66 11.49 -8.46
CA HIS A 245 -2.60 10.36 -8.43
C HIS A 245 -3.61 10.39 -9.57
N GLN A 246 -4.11 11.57 -9.95
CA GLN A 246 -4.99 11.73 -11.11
C GLN A 246 -4.27 11.34 -12.41
N LYS A 247 -3.03 11.76 -12.58
CA LYS A 247 -2.21 11.37 -13.75
C LYS A 247 -1.97 9.86 -13.80
N LEU A 248 -1.70 9.24 -12.66
CA LEU A 248 -1.57 7.78 -12.56
C LEU A 248 -2.90 7.08 -12.90
N ALA A 249 -4.02 7.55 -12.35
CA ALA A 249 -5.34 7.01 -12.63
C ALA A 249 -5.66 7.10 -14.13
N ASN A 250 -5.46 8.26 -14.75
CA ASN A 250 -5.71 8.46 -16.18
C ASN A 250 -4.80 7.56 -17.07
N THR A 251 -3.54 7.34 -16.65
CA THR A 251 -2.64 6.43 -17.36
C THR A 251 -3.10 4.98 -17.21
N TYR A 252 -3.54 4.63 -16.01
CA TYR A 252 -4.07 3.31 -15.70
C TYR A 252 -5.38 3.04 -16.47
N GLU A 253 -6.27 4.03 -16.55
CA GLU A 253 -7.55 3.93 -17.25
C GLU A 253 -7.39 3.71 -18.75
N LYS A 254 -6.35 4.26 -19.39
CA LYS A 254 -6.04 4.00 -20.81
C LYS A 254 -5.80 2.51 -21.11
N THR A 255 -5.34 1.74 -20.14
CA THR A 255 -5.10 0.30 -20.27
C THR A 255 -6.18 -0.54 -19.62
N LEU A 256 -7.21 0.11 -19.07
CA LEU A 256 -8.30 -0.54 -18.37
C LEU A 256 -9.30 -1.11 -19.37
N GLN A 257 -9.51 -2.41 -19.31
CA GLN A 257 -10.69 -3.03 -19.91
C GLN A 257 -11.68 -3.30 -18.75
N THR A 258 -12.57 -2.36 -18.52
CA THR A 258 -13.63 -2.50 -17.51
C THR A 258 -14.44 -3.76 -17.78
N ARG A 259 -14.38 -4.68 -16.83
CA ARG A 259 -15.23 -5.87 -16.80
C ARG A 259 -16.19 -5.74 -15.63
N VAL A 260 -17.33 -5.11 -15.92
CA VAL A 260 -18.41 -5.02 -14.98
C VAL A 260 -19.39 -6.15 -15.24
N PHE A 261 -19.73 -6.89 -14.21
CA PHE A 261 -20.69 -7.98 -14.26
C PHE A 261 -21.92 -7.58 -13.46
N ALA A 262 -23.10 -7.84 -14.03
CA ALA A 262 -24.38 -7.57 -13.37
C ALA A 262 -24.86 -8.80 -12.57
N GLU A 263 -25.69 -8.57 -11.57
CA GLU A 263 -26.37 -9.64 -10.85
C GLU A 263 -27.20 -10.51 -11.81
N GLY A 264 -27.21 -11.80 -11.57
CA GLY A 264 -27.86 -12.79 -12.46
C GLY A 264 -27.02 -13.18 -13.69
N GLN A 265 -25.87 -12.55 -13.92
CA GLN A 265 -25.02 -12.85 -15.07
C GLN A 265 -24.19 -14.11 -14.81
N MET A 266 -24.05 -14.96 -15.85
CA MET A 266 -23.17 -16.13 -15.80
C MET A 266 -21.71 -15.76 -16.08
N VAL A 267 -20.80 -16.26 -15.26
CA VAL A 267 -19.36 -16.02 -15.36
C VAL A 267 -18.56 -17.29 -15.13
N LEU A 268 -17.42 -17.41 -15.79
CA LEU A 268 -16.39 -18.40 -15.47
C LEU A 268 -15.45 -17.84 -14.42
N ARG A 269 -14.99 -18.67 -13.53
CA ARG A 269 -13.99 -18.34 -12.51
C ARG A 269 -12.64 -18.96 -12.90
N THR A 270 -11.56 -18.21 -12.72
CA THR A 270 -10.21 -18.75 -12.90
C THR A 270 -9.94 -19.85 -11.87
N VAL A 271 -9.33 -20.96 -12.29
CA VAL A 271 -9.02 -22.11 -11.44
C VAL A 271 -8.09 -21.76 -10.27
N ASP A 272 -8.18 -22.50 -9.18
CA ASP A 272 -7.47 -22.24 -7.92
C ASP A 272 -5.95 -22.18 -8.06
N HIS A 273 -5.35 -23.08 -8.81
CA HIS A 273 -3.90 -23.12 -8.96
C HIS A 273 -3.36 -21.83 -9.61
N VAL A 274 -4.08 -21.27 -10.60
CA VAL A 274 -3.73 -19.99 -11.23
C VAL A 274 -3.90 -18.82 -10.25
N ARG A 275 -4.99 -18.80 -9.48
CA ARG A 275 -5.26 -17.73 -8.50
C ARG A 275 -4.22 -17.67 -7.39
N ARG A 276 -3.72 -18.83 -6.97
CA ARG A 276 -2.72 -18.98 -5.90
C ARG A 276 -1.27 -18.98 -6.41
N GLY A 277 -1.06 -18.87 -7.73
CA GLY A 277 0.27 -18.93 -8.32
C GLY A 277 0.96 -20.29 -8.16
N LEU A 278 0.18 -21.37 -8.04
CA LEU A 278 0.69 -22.73 -7.92
C LEU A 278 1.00 -23.31 -9.31
N PRO A 279 1.91 -24.29 -9.40
CA PRO A 279 2.16 -24.98 -10.66
C PRO A 279 0.88 -25.61 -11.22
N SER A 280 0.71 -25.55 -12.54
CA SER A 280 -0.42 -26.23 -13.20
C SER A 280 -0.33 -27.74 -13.00
N PRO A 281 -1.42 -28.43 -12.66
CA PRO A 281 -1.44 -29.90 -12.49
C PRO A 281 -1.16 -30.63 -13.80
N SER A 282 -1.43 -30.01 -14.95
CA SER A 282 -1.16 -30.53 -16.30
C SER A 282 -1.05 -29.39 -17.30
N LYS A 283 -0.30 -29.62 -18.40
CA LYS A 283 -0.27 -28.70 -19.57
C LYS A 283 -1.63 -28.55 -20.27
N PHE A 284 -2.53 -29.49 -20.06
CA PHE A 284 -3.88 -29.52 -20.64
C PHE A 284 -4.98 -29.12 -19.63
N ALA A 285 -4.59 -28.70 -18.41
CA ALA A 285 -5.56 -28.24 -17.44
C ALA A 285 -6.30 -26.99 -17.93
N PRO A 286 -7.62 -26.87 -17.74
CA PRO A 286 -8.36 -25.69 -18.10
C PRO A 286 -7.90 -24.49 -17.27
N ASN A 287 -8.02 -23.30 -17.81
CA ASN A 287 -7.74 -22.06 -17.08
C ASN A 287 -8.94 -21.54 -16.29
N TRP A 288 -10.14 -22.03 -16.63
CA TRP A 288 -11.41 -21.56 -16.09
C TRP A 288 -12.22 -22.71 -15.55
N GLU A 289 -12.93 -22.44 -14.45
CA GLU A 289 -13.88 -23.39 -13.82
C GLU A 289 -15.31 -23.19 -14.37
N GLU A 290 -16.20 -24.11 -14.00
CA GLU A 290 -17.60 -24.13 -14.39
C GLU A 290 -18.31 -22.78 -14.19
N PRO A 291 -19.37 -22.50 -14.97
CA PRO A 291 -20.07 -21.24 -14.87
C PRO A 291 -20.76 -21.05 -13.53
N TYR A 292 -20.61 -19.87 -12.96
CA TYR A 292 -21.24 -19.39 -11.74
C TYR A 292 -22.21 -18.27 -12.05
N LEU A 293 -23.19 -18.03 -11.18
CA LEU A 293 -24.08 -16.88 -11.24
C LEU A 293 -23.60 -15.79 -10.28
N ILE A 294 -23.58 -14.54 -10.74
CA ILE A 294 -23.35 -13.37 -9.90
C ILE A 294 -24.58 -13.16 -9.01
N ARG A 295 -24.40 -13.21 -7.69
CA ARG A 295 -25.44 -12.94 -6.70
C ARG A 295 -25.42 -11.51 -6.19
N GLU A 296 -24.23 -10.98 -5.94
CA GLU A 296 -24.04 -9.60 -5.48
C GLU A 296 -22.89 -9.00 -6.27
N ALA A 297 -23.06 -7.78 -6.76
CA ALA A 297 -22.05 -6.99 -7.43
C ALA A 297 -21.71 -5.76 -6.56
N HIS A 298 -20.44 -5.54 -6.25
CA HIS A 298 -19.99 -4.41 -5.47
C HIS A 298 -19.20 -3.42 -6.31
N ASP A 299 -19.37 -2.14 -6.09
CA ASP A 299 -18.72 -1.04 -6.83
C ASP A 299 -17.17 -1.11 -6.76
N SER A 300 -16.62 -1.74 -5.72
CA SER A 300 -15.19 -1.99 -5.57
C SER A 300 -14.65 -3.14 -6.44
N GLY A 301 -15.50 -3.75 -7.32
CA GLY A 301 -15.09 -4.75 -8.29
C GLY A 301 -14.88 -6.16 -7.73
N TYR A 302 -15.53 -6.49 -6.64
CA TYR A 302 -15.66 -7.86 -6.16
C TYR A 302 -17.11 -8.35 -6.21
N TYR A 303 -17.29 -9.66 -6.28
CA TYR A 303 -18.55 -10.30 -6.57
C TYR A 303 -18.77 -11.51 -5.66
N LYS A 304 -20.00 -11.75 -5.21
CA LYS A 304 -20.41 -13.02 -4.63
C LYS A 304 -21.01 -13.91 -5.71
N LEU A 305 -20.57 -15.14 -5.71
CA LEU A 305 -20.98 -16.15 -6.70
C LEU A 305 -21.88 -17.21 -6.09
N SER A 306 -22.71 -17.83 -6.91
CA SER A 306 -23.36 -19.09 -6.61
C SER A 306 -23.20 -20.08 -7.76
N THR A 307 -23.22 -21.35 -7.43
CA THR A 307 -23.32 -22.44 -8.40
C THR A 307 -24.69 -22.47 -9.07
N ALA A 308 -24.87 -23.26 -10.11
CA ALA A 308 -26.13 -23.38 -10.84
C ALA A 308 -27.29 -23.95 -9.97
N ASP A 309 -26.97 -24.76 -8.98
CA ASP A 309 -27.90 -25.32 -7.98
C ASP A 309 -28.30 -24.32 -6.89
N GLY A 310 -27.75 -23.11 -6.90
CA GLY A 310 -28.08 -22.06 -5.95
C GLY A 310 -27.19 -21.98 -4.72
N THR A 311 -26.22 -22.86 -4.55
CA THR A 311 -25.27 -22.83 -3.41
C THR A 311 -24.37 -21.60 -3.51
N ILE A 312 -24.39 -20.74 -2.48
CA ILE A 312 -23.58 -19.51 -2.43
C ILE A 312 -22.17 -19.86 -2.01
N LEU A 313 -21.16 -19.36 -2.74
CA LEU A 313 -19.76 -19.49 -2.35
C LEU A 313 -19.47 -18.58 -1.15
N ALA A 314 -18.74 -19.14 -0.15
CA ALA A 314 -18.43 -18.41 1.09
C ALA A 314 -17.58 -17.17 0.87
N ASP A 315 -16.62 -17.24 -0.06
CA ASP A 315 -15.67 -16.16 -0.32
C ASP A 315 -16.06 -15.33 -1.55
N PRO A 316 -16.14 -14.01 -1.43
CA PRO A 316 -16.29 -13.14 -2.59
C PRO A 316 -15.02 -13.18 -3.45
N ILE A 317 -15.16 -12.88 -4.73
CA ILE A 317 -14.06 -12.94 -5.70
C ILE A 317 -13.87 -11.60 -6.43
N ASN A 318 -12.63 -11.24 -6.71
CA ASN A 318 -12.32 -10.05 -7.50
C ASN A 318 -12.62 -10.30 -8.99
N GLY A 319 -13.23 -9.33 -9.66
CA GLY A 319 -13.59 -9.38 -11.08
C GLY A 319 -12.42 -9.68 -12.05
N LYS A 320 -11.15 -9.48 -11.61
CA LYS A 320 -9.97 -9.88 -12.40
C LYS A 320 -9.92 -11.39 -12.65
N TRP A 321 -10.51 -12.18 -11.76
CA TRP A 321 -10.56 -13.63 -11.82
C TRP A 321 -11.84 -14.17 -12.47
N LEU A 322 -12.67 -13.27 -13.03
CA LEU A 322 -13.92 -13.60 -13.67
C LEU A 322 -13.88 -13.29 -15.16
N LYS A 323 -14.63 -14.07 -15.93
CA LYS A 323 -14.86 -13.89 -17.35
C LYS A 323 -16.33 -14.17 -17.66
N ARG A 324 -16.95 -13.38 -18.55
CA ARG A 324 -18.32 -13.62 -18.99
C ARG A 324 -18.42 -15.00 -19.64
N TYR A 325 -19.43 -15.77 -19.22
CA TYR A 325 -19.83 -16.99 -19.87
C TYR A 325 -20.97 -16.73 -20.86
N TYR A 326 -20.89 -17.36 -21.99
CA TYR A 326 -21.88 -17.28 -23.06
C TYR A 326 -22.54 -18.67 -23.19
N SER A 327 -23.83 -18.76 -22.90
CA SER A 327 -24.67 -19.94 -23.05
C SER A 327 -25.44 -19.90 -24.36
#